data_381c66e1f067d8964cac2514eaed7b79
#
_entry.id   381c66e1f067d8964cac2514eaed7b79
#
_cell.length_a   1.000
_cell.length_b   1.000
_cell.length_c   1.000
_cell.angle_alpha   90.00
_cell.angle_beta   90.00
_cell.angle_gamma   90.00
#
_symmetry.space_group_name_H-M   'P 1'
#
loop_
_entity.id
_entity.type
_entity.pdbx_description
1 polymer ?
#
loop_
_entity_poly.entity_id
_entity_poly.type
_entity_poly.pdbx_seq_one_letter_code
_entity_poly.pdbx_strand_id
1 'polypeptide(L)'
;MDTPLRSFFRNKWVRLTLFLDILVIAGIIAIVIYNSTKNAIISFTVAPVDATITINGHNTYHNGSFRLHPGNYEIILSHDGLNSKSFTINLEPNTSTELKTFLSADENDFDFYEKKDNYSSYLTLAKIASSNDNQTTDHDTSAEAFIAKFEKNYSLYQTKLPINSTEYTIINNKDTLVYDLTVRQASDKSSCTKYLCIEAIMISTDDKNLVNSKLKDAGFNLEDFEVEYKIY
;
A
#
# COMPACT_ATOMS: atom_id res chain seq x y z
N MET A 1 5.85 36.16 69.78
CA MET A 1 6.45 36.41 68.45
C MET A 1 5.62 35.62 67.44
N ASP A 2 4.66 36.25 66.82
CA ASP A 2 3.87 35.61 65.70
C ASP A 2 4.76 35.64 64.49
N THR A 3 5.10 34.46 64.03
CA THR A 3 5.88 34.28 62.75
C THR A 3 5.10 34.83 61.60
N PRO A 4 5.71 35.61 60.68
CA PRO A 4 5.02 36.23 59.52
C PRO A 4 4.27 35.24 58.61
N LEU A 5 4.63 33.96 58.66
CA LEU A 5 3.98 32.88 57.96
C LEU A 5 2.52 32.62 58.41
N ARG A 6 2.20 32.80 59.71
CA ARG A 6 0.85 32.58 60.24
C ARG A 6 -0.18 33.60 59.76
N SER A 7 0.22 34.82 59.49
CA SER A 7 -0.67 35.88 58.98
C SER A 7 -0.97 35.72 57.50
N PHE A 8 -0.04 35.17 56.71
CA PHE A 8 -0.18 34.93 55.30
C PHE A 8 -1.27 33.90 55.00
N PHE A 9 -1.29 32.81 55.78
CA PHE A 9 -2.32 31.74 55.57
C PHE A 9 -3.69 32.10 56.16
N ARG A 10 -3.87 33.23 56.81
CA ARG A 10 -5.17 33.67 57.35
C ARG A 10 -6.04 34.34 56.29
N ASN A 11 -5.48 34.79 55.19
CA ASN A 11 -6.21 35.38 54.06
C ASN A 11 -6.89 34.30 53.22
N LYS A 12 -8.23 34.36 53.12
CA LYS A 12 -9.04 33.38 52.36
C LYS A 12 -8.63 33.30 50.87
N TRP A 13 -8.22 34.44 50.30
CA TRP A 13 -7.77 34.52 48.91
C TRP A 13 -6.43 33.80 48.70
N VAL A 14 -5.48 33.94 49.62
CA VAL A 14 -4.19 33.23 49.52
C VAL A 14 -4.38 31.72 49.62
N ARG A 15 -5.31 31.25 50.46
CA ARG A 15 -5.63 29.82 50.52
C ARG A 15 -6.26 29.32 49.24
N LEU A 16 -7.12 30.14 48.62
CA LEU A 16 -7.80 29.78 47.37
C LEU A 16 -6.79 29.69 46.20
N THR A 17 -5.90 30.67 46.08
CA THR A 17 -4.84 30.63 45.03
C THR A 17 -3.91 29.46 45.22
N LEU A 18 -3.45 29.19 46.42
CA LEU A 18 -2.57 28.07 46.73
C LEU A 18 -3.25 26.72 46.46
N PHE A 19 -4.56 26.58 46.73
CA PHE A 19 -5.32 25.40 46.41
C PHE A 19 -5.44 25.22 44.89
N LEU A 20 -5.67 26.30 44.13
CA LEU A 20 -5.73 26.28 42.67
C LEU A 20 -4.38 25.87 42.05
N ASP A 21 -3.28 26.42 42.57
CA ASP A 21 -1.92 26.08 42.12
C ASP A 21 -1.61 24.59 42.34
N ILE A 22 -1.96 24.05 43.50
CA ILE A 22 -1.81 22.61 43.79
C ILE A 22 -2.63 21.77 42.83
N LEU A 23 -3.86 22.16 42.48
CA LEU A 23 -4.71 21.47 41.55
C LEU A 23 -4.10 21.45 40.12
N VAL A 24 -3.56 22.59 39.68
CA VAL A 24 -2.89 22.71 38.38
C VAL A 24 -1.64 21.80 38.33
N ILE A 25 -0.80 21.86 39.39
CA ILE A 25 0.40 21.00 39.46
C ILE A 25 0.04 19.52 39.49
N ALA A 26 -0.99 19.13 40.26
CA ALA A 26 -1.48 17.76 40.30
C ALA A 26 -2.01 17.30 38.94
N GLY A 27 -2.72 18.18 38.20
CA GLY A 27 -3.17 17.93 36.84
C GLY A 27 -2.00 17.70 35.87
N ILE A 28 -0.98 18.54 35.91
CA ILE A 28 0.22 18.39 35.08
C ILE A 28 0.93 17.05 35.36
N ILE A 29 1.12 16.73 36.67
CA ILE A 29 1.74 15.47 37.07
C ILE A 29 0.93 14.28 36.59
N ALA A 30 -0.39 14.31 36.72
CA ALA A 30 -1.28 13.25 36.21
C ALA A 30 -1.14 13.05 34.70
N ILE A 31 -1.07 14.13 33.92
CA ILE A 31 -0.85 14.06 32.46
C ILE A 31 0.51 13.45 32.12
N VAL A 32 1.57 13.86 32.83
CA VAL A 32 2.93 13.33 32.63
C VAL A 32 2.98 11.83 32.94
N ILE A 33 2.39 11.41 34.06
CA ILE A 33 2.31 9.99 34.44
C ILE A 33 1.52 9.22 33.39
N TYR A 34 0.35 9.71 32.98
CA TYR A 34 -0.48 9.07 31.96
C TYR A 34 0.26 8.87 30.64
N ASN A 35 0.99 9.88 30.17
CA ASN A 35 1.78 9.76 28.94
C ASN A 35 3.01 8.85 29.10
N SER A 36 3.63 8.80 30.28
CA SER A 36 4.80 7.95 30.54
C SER A 36 4.44 6.45 30.64
N THR A 37 3.16 6.11 30.84
CA THR A 37 2.68 4.72 30.87
C THR A 37 2.41 4.15 29.47
N LYS A 38 2.45 4.97 28.40
CA LYS A 38 2.40 4.52 27.00
C LYS A 38 3.75 3.94 26.59
N ASN A 39 4.02 2.71 26.98
CA ASN A 39 5.30 2.06 26.76
C ASN A 39 5.27 0.85 25.84
N ALA A 40 4.11 0.52 25.27
CA ALA A 40 3.99 -0.45 24.19
C ALA A 40 4.05 0.23 22.83
N ILE A 41 4.74 -0.35 21.87
CA ILE A 41 4.83 0.15 20.49
C ILE A 41 4.13 -0.84 19.58
N ILE A 42 3.24 -0.35 18.72
CA ILE A 42 2.69 -1.11 17.62
C ILE A 42 3.07 -0.45 16.30
N SER A 43 3.54 -1.26 15.36
CA SER A 43 3.90 -0.82 14.01
C SER A 43 3.00 -1.51 12.99
N PHE A 44 2.41 -0.74 12.10
CA PHE A 44 1.56 -1.25 11.03
C PHE A 44 2.28 -1.16 9.70
N THR A 45 2.30 -2.27 8.98
CA THR A 45 2.70 -2.36 7.57
C THR A 45 1.56 -3.07 6.83
N VAL A 46 0.63 -2.28 6.29
CA VAL A 46 -0.59 -2.77 5.65
C VAL A 46 -0.59 -2.37 4.18
N ALA A 47 -0.97 -3.31 3.31
CA ALA A 47 -1.29 -3.03 1.91
C ALA A 47 -2.83 -3.14 1.72
N PRO A 48 -3.47 -2.16 1.03
CA PRO A 48 -2.89 -0.96 0.40
C PRO A 48 -2.35 0.06 1.42
N VAL A 49 -1.48 0.96 0.95
CA VAL A 49 -0.79 1.94 1.80
C VAL A 49 -1.73 2.97 2.43
N ASP A 50 -2.86 3.22 1.80
CA ASP A 50 -3.93 4.13 2.20
C ASP A 50 -5.07 3.43 2.97
N ALA A 51 -4.89 2.14 3.32
CA ALA A 51 -5.84 1.44 4.17
C ALA A 51 -6.08 2.19 5.48
N THR A 52 -7.32 2.19 5.91
CA THR A 52 -7.76 2.75 7.19
C THR A 52 -7.60 1.71 8.27
N ILE A 53 -6.89 2.07 9.34
CA ILE A 53 -6.64 1.23 10.51
C ILE A 53 -7.44 1.81 11.67
N THR A 54 -8.42 1.08 12.17
CA THR A 54 -9.25 1.51 13.31
C THR A 54 -8.91 0.68 14.53
N ILE A 55 -8.63 1.33 15.66
CA ILE A 55 -8.31 0.69 16.93
C ILE A 55 -9.45 0.91 17.92
N ASN A 56 -10.01 -0.17 18.48
CA ASN A 56 -11.14 -0.17 19.41
C ASN A 56 -12.34 0.68 18.93
N GLY A 57 -12.58 0.71 17.61
CA GLY A 57 -13.70 1.39 16.99
C GLY A 57 -13.67 2.94 17.00
N HIS A 58 -12.64 3.57 17.54
CA HIS A 58 -12.65 5.04 17.75
C HIS A 58 -11.48 5.79 17.12
N ASN A 59 -10.30 5.21 17.09
CA ASN A 59 -9.09 5.89 16.60
C ASN A 59 -8.73 5.38 15.21
N THR A 60 -8.52 6.30 14.28
CA THR A 60 -8.11 6.00 12.90
C THR A 60 -6.63 6.29 12.73
N TYR A 61 -5.92 5.33 12.15
CA TYR A 61 -4.49 5.38 11.88
C TYR A 61 -4.21 4.99 10.43
N HIS A 62 -2.97 5.21 10.01
CA HIS A 62 -2.39 4.73 8.76
C HIS A 62 -1.10 3.96 9.06
N ASN A 63 -0.43 3.45 8.05
CA ASN A 63 0.87 2.79 8.20
C ASN A 63 1.84 3.64 9.01
N GLY A 64 2.58 3.02 9.92
CA GLY A 64 3.51 3.67 10.81
C GLY A 64 3.60 3.04 12.19
N SER A 65 4.33 3.68 13.10
CA SER A 65 4.56 3.20 14.47
C SER A 65 3.90 4.12 15.49
N PHE A 66 3.17 3.54 16.43
CA PHE A 66 2.39 4.25 17.43
C PHE A 66 2.70 3.72 18.82
N ARG A 67 2.69 4.64 19.81
CA ARG A 67 2.81 4.29 21.24
C ARG A 67 1.44 4.22 21.85
N LEU A 68 1.11 3.07 22.43
CA LEU A 68 -0.14 2.82 23.12
C LEU A 68 0.12 2.35 24.55
N HIS A 69 -0.94 2.34 25.36
CA HIS A 69 -0.88 1.68 26.67
C HIS A 69 -0.83 0.15 26.46
N PRO A 70 -0.21 -0.62 27.36
CA PRO A 70 -0.33 -2.06 27.37
C PRO A 70 -1.81 -2.48 27.52
N GLY A 71 -2.20 -3.57 26.84
CA GLY A 71 -3.58 -4.07 26.91
C GLY A 71 -4.03 -4.76 25.62
N ASN A 72 -5.30 -5.17 25.61
CA ASN A 72 -5.92 -5.83 24.47
C ASN A 72 -6.56 -4.79 23.55
N TYR A 73 -6.30 -4.91 22.27
CA TYR A 73 -6.80 -4.02 21.22
C TYR A 73 -7.48 -4.82 20.11
N GLU A 74 -8.67 -4.37 19.73
CA GLU A 74 -9.31 -4.79 18.50
C GLU A 74 -8.87 -3.84 17.38
N ILE A 75 -8.29 -4.40 16.33
CA ILE A 75 -7.79 -3.66 15.18
C ILE A 75 -8.60 -4.08 13.98
N ILE A 76 -9.22 -3.11 13.30
CA ILE A 76 -10.00 -3.33 12.09
C ILE A 76 -9.29 -2.59 10.95
N LEU A 77 -9.00 -3.32 9.89
CA LEU A 77 -8.42 -2.81 8.66
C LEU A 77 -9.50 -2.76 7.60
N SER A 78 -9.60 -1.64 6.90
CA SER A 78 -10.58 -1.46 5.84
C SER A 78 -10.04 -0.60 4.70
N HIS A 79 -10.52 -0.88 3.48
CA HIS A 79 -10.29 -0.07 2.29
C HIS A 79 -11.46 -0.27 1.33
N ASP A 80 -11.81 0.78 0.56
CA ASP A 80 -12.90 0.71 -0.40
C ASP A 80 -12.61 -0.33 -1.49
N GLY A 81 -13.59 -1.22 -1.73
CA GLY A 81 -13.49 -2.28 -2.72
C GLY A 81 -12.67 -3.51 -2.31
N LEU A 82 -12.20 -3.58 -1.06
CA LEU A 82 -11.48 -4.72 -0.51
C LEU A 82 -12.18 -5.25 0.75
N ASN A 83 -11.99 -6.54 1.06
CA ASN A 83 -12.53 -7.14 2.26
C ASN A 83 -11.81 -6.63 3.50
N SER A 84 -12.58 -6.24 4.52
CA SER A 84 -12.03 -5.80 5.81
C SER A 84 -11.51 -7.00 6.60
N LYS A 85 -10.41 -6.79 7.33
CA LYS A 85 -9.84 -7.77 8.28
C LYS A 85 -9.88 -7.23 9.70
N SER A 86 -10.08 -8.11 10.69
CA SER A 86 -10.03 -7.74 12.10
C SER A 86 -9.05 -8.63 12.87
N PHE A 87 -8.33 -8.03 13.81
CA PHE A 87 -7.33 -8.69 14.64
C PHE A 87 -7.52 -8.31 16.10
N THR A 88 -7.28 -9.24 17.02
CA THR A 88 -7.16 -8.95 18.45
C THR A 88 -5.69 -9.09 18.85
N ILE A 89 -5.08 -8.01 19.32
CA ILE A 89 -3.67 -7.98 19.70
C ILE A 89 -3.53 -7.58 21.16
N ASN A 90 -2.76 -8.35 21.92
CA ASN A 90 -2.36 -7.99 23.26
C ASN A 90 -0.99 -7.31 23.23
N LEU A 91 -0.94 -6.04 23.63
CA LEU A 91 0.29 -5.26 23.73
C LEU A 91 0.86 -5.39 25.14
N GLU A 92 2.06 -5.96 25.27
CA GLU A 92 2.77 -6.07 26.54
C GLU A 92 3.57 -4.79 26.84
N PRO A 93 3.82 -4.48 28.14
CA PRO A 93 4.64 -3.36 28.52
C PRO A 93 6.07 -3.45 27.95
N ASN A 94 6.61 -2.34 27.46
CA ASN A 94 7.97 -2.23 26.91
C ASN A 94 8.28 -3.16 25.74
N THR A 95 7.24 -3.59 25.00
CA THR A 95 7.41 -4.39 23.80
C THR A 95 7.10 -3.59 22.55
N SER A 96 7.66 -4.07 21.43
CA SER A 96 7.32 -3.60 20.09
C SER A 96 6.66 -4.75 19.34
N THR A 97 5.42 -4.55 18.91
CA THR A 97 4.65 -5.51 18.11
C THR A 97 4.50 -4.96 16.70
N GLU A 98 4.77 -5.77 15.69
CA GLU A 98 4.56 -5.41 14.29
C GLU A 98 3.40 -6.21 13.71
N LEU A 99 2.44 -5.52 13.08
CA LEU A 99 1.36 -6.11 12.30
C LEU A 99 1.65 -5.88 10.82
N LYS A 100 1.97 -6.96 10.11
CA LYS A 100 2.15 -6.99 8.66
C LYS A 100 0.99 -7.77 8.06
N THR A 101 0.23 -7.16 7.17
CA THR A 101 -0.90 -7.82 6.50
C THR A 101 -1.33 -7.04 5.26
N PHE A 102 -2.19 -7.67 4.46
CA PHE A 102 -2.76 -7.03 3.27
C PHE A 102 -4.26 -7.28 3.20
N LEU A 103 -4.97 -6.46 2.42
CA LEU A 103 -6.38 -6.60 2.10
C LEU A 103 -6.51 -7.04 0.64
N SER A 104 -7.48 -7.90 0.35
CA SER A 104 -7.83 -8.34 -1.01
C SER A 104 -9.35 -8.34 -1.15
N ALA A 105 -9.85 -8.30 -2.37
CA ALA A 105 -11.30 -8.41 -2.62
C ALA A 105 -11.79 -9.83 -2.37
N ASP A 106 -10.97 -10.82 -2.76
CA ASP A 106 -11.14 -12.24 -2.46
C ASP A 106 -9.76 -12.88 -2.25
N GLU A 107 -9.70 -14.15 -1.77
CA GLU A 107 -8.45 -14.86 -1.44
C GLU A 107 -7.42 -14.89 -2.58
N ASN A 108 -7.88 -14.84 -3.84
CA ASN A 108 -7.02 -14.87 -5.04
C ASN A 108 -7.20 -13.65 -5.94
N ASP A 109 -7.93 -12.62 -5.49
CA ASP A 109 -8.17 -11.42 -6.29
C ASP A 109 -7.21 -10.30 -5.88
N PHE A 110 -6.21 -10.08 -6.73
CA PHE A 110 -5.19 -9.04 -6.60
C PHE A 110 -5.29 -7.95 -7.69
N ASP A 111 -6.39 -7.87 -8.42
CA ASP A 111 -6.61 -6.90 -9.51
C ASP A 111 -6.41 -5.45 -9.04
N PHE A 112 -6.71 -5.16 -7.78
CA PHE A 112 -6.46 -3.87 -7.17
C PHE A 112 -4.98 -3.47 -7.29
N TYR A 113 -4.05 -4.41 -7.06
CA TYR A 113 -2.61 -4.15 -7.04
C TYR A 113 -1.99 -4.11 -8.44
N GLU A 114 -2.66 -4.63 -9.47
CA GLU A 114 -2.23 -4.52 -10.87
C GLU A 114 -2.48 -3.13 -11.45
N LYS A 115 -3.34 -2.32 -10.83
CA LYS A 115 -3.67 -0.98 -11.31
C LYS A 115 -2.47 -0.05 -11.20
N LYS A 116 -2.29 0.78 -12.22
CA LYS A 116 -1.20 1.75 -12.33
C LYS A 116 -1.10 2.67 -11.09
N ASP A 117 -2.23 3.17 -10.62
CA ASP A 117 -2.29 4.13 -9.52
C ASP A 117 -1.99 3.48 -8.16
N ASN A 118 -2.06 2.17 -8.07
CA ASN A 118 -1.86 1.39 -6.85
C ASN A 118 -0.46 0.75 -6.75
N TYR A 119 0.50 1.20 -7.57
CA TYR A 119 1.85 0.60 -7.58
C TYR A 119 2.57 0.70 -6.23
N SER A 120 2.37 1.76 -5.46
CA SER A 120 2.89 1.88 -4.09
C SER A 120 2.33 0.82 -3.15
N SER A 121 1.06 0.48 -3.32
CA SER A 121 0.39 -0.60 -2.58
C SER A 121 0.91 -1.97 -2.98
N TYR A 122 1.18 -2.18 -4.29
CA TYR A 122 1.88 -3.38 -4.77
C TYR A 122 3.27 -3.54 -4.13
N LEU A 123 4.08 -2.48 -4.07
CA LEU A 123 5.40 -2.55 -3.43
C LEU A 123 5.32 -2.91 -1.93
N THR A 124 4.29 -2.42 -1.25
CA THR A 124 4.04 -2.78 0.15
C THR A 124 3.62 -4.24 0.30
N LEU A 125 2.73 -4.74 -0.58
CA LEU A 125 2.34 -6.14 -0.65
C LEU A 125 3.57 -7.04 -0.89
N ALA A 126 4.43 -6.69 -1.85
CA ALA A 126 5.65 -7.43 -2.15
C ALA A 126 6.61 -7.48 -0.94
N LYS A 127 6.73 -6.38 -0.20
CA LYS A 127 7.51 -6.33 1.03
C LYS A 127 6.93 -7.24 2.13
N ILE A 128 5.61 -7.27 2.28
CA ILE A 128 4.93 -8.14 3.25
C ILE A 128 5.18 -9.62 2.91
N ALA A 129 4.94 -10.01 1.66
CA ALA A 129 5.08 -11.40 1.21
C ALA A 129 6.54 -11.89 1.25
N SER A 130 7.52 -11.00 1.01
CA SER A 130 8.95 -11.36 1.11
C SER A 130 9.48 -11.42 2.55
N SER A 131 8.70 -10.99 3.54
CA SER A 131 9.11 -11.03 4.95
C SER A 131 8.91 -12.43 5.53
N ASN A 132 10.00 -13.18 5.72
CA ASN A 132 10.01 -14.50 6.40
C ASN A 132 9.74 -14.40 7.91
N ASP A 133 9.05 -13.36 8.37
CA ASP A 133 8.90 -13.10 9.79
C ASP A 133 7.73 -13.92 10.36
N ASN A 134 8.00 -14.79 11.35
CA ASN A 134 6.99 -15.59 12.05
C ASN A 134 5.93 -14.77 12.80
N GLN A 135 5.98 -13.45 12.70
CA GLN A 135 5.01 -12.50 13.28
C GLN A 135 3.99 -11.98 12.25
N THR A 136 4.10 -12.39 10.98
CA THR A 136 3.06 -12.10 9.97
C THR A 136 1.85 -12.97 10.26
N THR A 137 0.73 -12.35 10.54
CA THR A 137 -0.54 -13.02 10.82
C THR A 137 -1.15 -13.70 9.57
N ASP A 138 -0.63 -13.41 8.39
CA ASP A 138 -1.10 -13.94 7.10
C ASP A 138 0.09 -14.31 6.20
N HIS A 139 0.61 -15.53 6.34
CA HIS A 139 1.45 -16.13 5.32
C HIS A 139 0.54 -16.68 4.22
N ASP A 140 0.19 -15.82 3.27
CA ASP A 140 -0.71 -16.18 2.17
C ASP A 140 0.11 -16.52 0.93
N THR A 141 0.16 -17.82 0.61
CA THR A 141 0.86 -18.33 -0.57
C THR A 141 0.29 -17.79 -1.89
N SER A 142 -0.95 -17.28 -1.89
CA SER A 142 -1.57 -16.66 -3.07
C SER A 142 -0.94 -15.31 -3.39
N ALA A 143 -0.62 -14.51 -2.36
CA ALA A 143 0.09 -13.23 -2.54
C ALA A 143 1.50 -13.44 -3.09
N GLU A 144 2.23 -14.45 -2.59
CA GLU A 144 3.56 -14.80 -3.13
C GLU A 144 3.49 -15.22 -4.59
N ALA A 145 2.52 -16.07 -4.94
CA ALA A 145 2.31 -16.51 -6.31
C ALA A 145 1.96 -15.34 -7.25
N PHE A 146 1.11 -14.42 -6.79
CA PHE A 146 0.78 -13.20 -7.53
C PHE A 146 2.03 -12.33 -7.77
N ILE A 147 2.82 -12.08 -6.74
CA ILE A 147 4.05 -11.27 -6.85
C ILE A 147 5.05 -11.92 -7.81
N ALA A 148 5.29 -13.22 -7.68
CA ALA A 148 6.19 -13.93 -8.58
C ALA A 148 5.74 -13.85 -10.05
N LYS A 149 4.43 -13.96 -10.29
CA LYS A 149 3.83 -13.79 -11.62
C LYS A 149 4.01 -12.36 -12.13
N PHE A 150 3.72 -11.35 -11.31
CA PHE A 150 3.87 -9.95 -11.69
C PHE A 150 5.33 -9.58 -11.99
N GLU A 151 6.29 -10.00 -11.17
CA GLU A 151 7.72 -9.75 -11.39
C GLU A 151 8.23 -10.42 -12.67
N LYS A 152 7.79 -11.65 -12.95
CA LYS A 152 8.09 -12.33 -14.21
C LYS A 152 7.57 -11.53 -15.41
N ASN A 153 6.33 -11.08 -15.36
CA ASN A 153 5.71 -10.29 -16.41
C ASN A 153 6.37 -8.93 -16.58
N TYR A 154 6.75 -8.28 -15.47
CA TYR A 154 7.50 -7.04 -15.48
C TYR A 154 8.88 -7.21 -16.12
N SER A 155 9.57 -8.30 -15.83
CA SER A 155 10.86 -8.64 -16.46
C SER A 155 10.71 -8.82 -17.98
N LEU A 156 9.69 -9.54 -18.45
CA LEU A 156 9.38 -9.65 -19.88
C LEU A 156 9.10 -8.29 -20.52
N TYR A 157 8.28 -7.47 -19.86
CA TYR A 157 7.93 -6.12 -20.28
C TYR A 157 9.17 -5.23 -20.47
N GLN A 158 10.16 -5.35 -19.59
CA GLN A 158 11.39 -4.56 -19.67
C GLN A 158 12.40 -5.10 -20.69
N THR A 159 12.48 -6.42 -20.85
CA THR A 159 13.56 -7.05 -21.64
C THR A 159 13.17 -7.40 -23.07
N LYS A 160 11.89 -7.64 -23.34
CA LYS A 160 11.41 -8.09 -24.65
C LYS A 160 10.81 -6.98 -25.51
N LEU A 161 10.45 -5.85 -24.92
CA LEU A 161 9.97 -4.69 -25.67
C LEU A 161 11.15 -3.73 -25.95
N PRO A 162 11.21 -3.06 -27.12
CA PRO A 162 10.21 -3.13 -28.19
C PRO A 162 10.35 -4.36 -29.10
N ILE A 163 9.23 -4.78 -29.68
CA ILE A 163 9.18 -5.76 -30.77
C ILE A 163 8.89 -4.99 -32.05
N ASN A 164 9.79 -5.06 -33.01
CA ASN A 164 9.61 -4.46 -34.33
C ASN A 164 9.46 -5.57 -35.37
N SER A 165 8.49 -5.44 -36.25
CA SER A 165 8.29 -6.34 -37.38
C SER A 165 8.06 -5.52 -38.64
N THR A 166 8.86 -5.79 -39.65
CA THR A 166 8.76 -5.17 -40.97
C THR A 166 8.29 -6.23 -41.95
N GLU A 167 7.13 -6.03 -42.58
CA GLU A 167 6.61 -6.90 -43.63
C GLU A 167 6.64 -6.19 -44.95
N TYR A 168 7.08 -6.92 -46.00
CA TYR A 168 7.09 -6.44 -47.39
C TYR A 168 5.98 -7.07 -48.17
N THR A 169 5.18 -6.29 -48.85
CA THR A 169 4.22 -6.77 -49.85
C THR A 169 4.64 -6.27 -51.22
N ILE A 170 4.69 -7.17 -52.20
CA ILE A 170 4.92 -6.80 -53.61
C ILE A 170 3.58 -6.45 -54.22
N ILE A 171 3.37 -5.17 -54.54
CA ILE A 171 2.19 -4.67 -55.22
C ILE A 171 2.63 -4.16 -56.60
N ASN A 172 2.12 -4.79 -57.68
CA ASN A 172 2.41 -4.38 -59.05
C ASN A 172 3.91 -4.28 -59.40
N ASN A 173 4.69 -5.30 -59.05
CA ASN A 173 6.14 -5.35 -59.29
C ASN A 173 6.97 -4.20 -58.63
N LYS A 174 6.44 -3.54 -57.65
CA LYS A 174 7.19 -2.61 -56.83
C LYS A 174 7.26 -3.17 -55.42
N ASP A 175 8.49 -3.27 -54.91
CA ASP A 175 8.70 -3.54 -53.49
C ASP A 175 8.21 -2.34 -52.71
N THR A 176 7.11 -2.49 -52.04
CA THR A 176 6.58 -1.46 -51.15
C THR A 176 6.67 -1.97 -49.73
N LEU A 177 7.35 -1.27 -48.86
CA LEU A 177 7.32 -1.48 -47.41
C LEU A 177 5.88 -1.19 -46.97
N VAL A 178 5.12 -2.22 -46.62
CA VAL A 178 3.69 -2.03 -46.34
C VAL A 178 3.39 -1.91 -44.87
N TYR A 179 4.25 -2.45 -43.95
CA TYR A 179 3.94 -2.50 -42.55
C TYR A 179 5.20 -2.28 -41.68
N ASP A 180 5.17 -1.28 -40.84
CA ASP A 180 6.02 -1.18 -39.66
C ASP A 180 5.11 -1.42 -38.44
N LEU A 181 5.10 -2.64 -37.95
CA LEU A 181 4.48 -2.95 -36.67
C LEU A 181 5.48 -2.66 -35.56
N THR A 182 5.13 -1.75 -34.67
CA THR A 182 5.91 -1.48 -33.47
C THR A 182 5.09 -1.79 -32.23
N VAL A 183 5.56 -2.72 -31.42
CA VAL A 183 5.01 -3.05 -30.12
C VAL A 183 6.02 -2.59 -29.05
N ARG A 184 5.63 -1.68 -28.20
CA ARG A 184 6.52 -1.08 -27.21
C ARG A 184 5.83 -0.86 -25.87
N GLN A 185 6.60 -0.53 -24.86
CA GLN A 185 6.04 -0.02 -23.62
C GLN A 185 5.23 1.25 -23.92
N ALA A 186 4.02 1.36 -23.36
CA ALA A 186 3.21 2.56 -23.56
C ALA A 186 3.95 3.80 -23.10
N SER A 187 4.14 4.75 -24.00
CA SER A 187 4.82 6.01 -23.70
C SER A 187 3.93 6.95 -22.89
N ASP A 188 2.63 6.91 -23.16
CA ASP A 188 1.59 7.60 -22.39
C ASP A 188 0.69 6.54 -21.76
N LYS A 189 0.77 6.42 -20.44
CA LYS A 189 -0.06 5.47 -19.66
C LYS A 189 -1.38 6.10 -19.20
N SER A 190 -1.75 7.29 -19.66
CA SER A 190 -2.96 7.97 -19.19
C SER A 190 -4.25 7.19 -19.54
N SER A 191 -4.25 6.49 -20.66
CA SER A 191 -5.34 5.63 -21.12
C SER A 191 -5.35 4.23 -20.51
N CYS A 192 -4.25 3.83 -19.85
CA CYS A 192 -4.09 2.49 -19.31
C CYS A 192 -4.60 2.41 -17.87
N THR A 193 -5.27 1.33 -17.54
CA THR A 193 -5.71 0.99 -16.20
C THR A 193 -4.68 0.13 -15.47
N LYS A 194 -4.01 -0.79 -16.18
CA LYS A 194 -2.96 -1.65 -15.64
C LYS A 194 -1.59 -0.98 -15.66
N TYR A 195 -0.73 -1.34 -14.71
CA TYR A 195 0.66 -0.90 -14.67
C TYR A 195 1.47 -1.41 -15.86
N LEU A 196 1.24 -2.67 -16.27
CA LEU A 196 1.88 -3.28 -17.44
C LEU A 196 1.04 -3.03 -18.68
N CYS A 197 1.25 -1.89 -19.32
CA CYS A 197 0.53 -1.46 -20.51
C CYS A 197 1.46 -1.42 -21.72
N ILE A 198 1.03 -2.09 -22.79
CA ILE A 198 1.74 -2.23 -24.07
C ILE A 198 1.03 -1.37 -25.11
N GLU A 199 1.78 -0.57 -25.85
CA GLU A 199 1.30 0.19 -27.00
C GLU A 199 1.68 -0.56 -28.28
N ALA A 200 0.67 -0.94 -29.07
CA ALA A 200 0.86 -1.54 -30.38
C ALA A 200 0.45 -0.56 -31.47
N ILE A 201 1.42 -0.10 -32.25
CA ILE A 201 1.21 0.81 -33.37
C ILE A 201 1.08 -0.02 -34.64
N MET A 202 -0.05 0.09 -35.31
CA MET A 202 -0.45 -0.71 -36.48
C MET A 202 -0.85 0.20 -37.63
N ILE A 203 -0.83 -0.32 -38.85
CA ILE A 203 -1.36 0.37 -40.03
C ILE A 203 -2.83 0.04 -40.23
N SER A 204 -3.25 -1.17 -39.92
CA SER A 204 -4.63 -1.64 -40.11
C SER A 204 -5.19 -2.31 -38.84
N THR A 205 -6.51 -2.22 -38.66
CA THR A 205 -7.21 -2.96 -37.60
C THR A 205 -7.07 -4.48 -37.74
N ASP A 206 -6.81 -4.99 -38.93
CA ASP A 206 -6.62 -6.42 -39.19
C ASP A 206 -5.32 -6.96 -38.60
N ASP A 207 -4.35 -6.05 -38.29
CA ASP A 207 -3.04 -6.40 -37.72
C ASP A 207 -3.10 -6.80 -36.24
N LYS A 208 -4.23 -6.66 -35.56
CA LYS A 208 -4.38 -7.06 -34.15
C LYS A 208 -4.00 -8.51 -33.90
N ASN A 209 -4.40 -9.43 -34.85
CA ASN A 209 -4.06 -10.83 -34.72
C ASN A 209 -2.53 -11.06 -34.85
N LEU A 210 -1.88 -10.29 -35.72
CA LEU A 210 -0.43 -10.34 -35.88
C LEU A 210 0.27 -9.83 -34.61
N VAL A 211 -0.18 -8.70 -34.04
CA VAL A 211 0.32 -8.18 -32.75
C VAL A 211 0.23 -9.25 -31.68
N ASN A 212 -0.95 -9.84 -31.52
CA ASN A 212 -1.20 -10.86 -30.51
C ASN A 212 -0.33 -12.11 -30.70
N SER A 213 -0.10 -12.53 -31.96
CA SER A 213 0.82 -13.63 -32.27
C SER A 213 2.25 -13.27 -31.88
N LYS A 214 2.75 -12.10 -32.26
CA LYS A 214 4.10 -11.64 -31.94
C LYS A 214 4.36 -11.53 -30.44
N LEU A 215 3.36 -11.02 -29.68
CA LEU A 215 3.44 -10.97 -28.23
C LEU A 215 3.51 -12.37 -27.63
N LYS A 216 2.67 -13.30 -28.08
CA LYS A 216 2.70 -14.70 -27.63
C LYS A 216 4.02 -15.38 -27.96
N ASP A 217 4.56 -15.18 -29.17
CA ASP A 217 5.85 -15.73 -29.59
C ASP A 217 7.01 -15.19 -28.73
N ALA A 218 6.90 -13.95 -28.25
CA ALA A 218 7.84 -13.35 -27.31
C ALA A 218 7.66 -13.81 -25.85
N GLY A 219 6.62 -14.62 -25.58
CA GLY A 219 6.35 -15.21 -24.28
C GLY A 219 5.39 -14.43 -23.40
N PHE A 220 4.68 -13.42 -23.96
CA PHE A 220 3.67 -12.67 -23.21
C PHE A 220 2.35 -13.46 -23.11
N ASN A 221 1.80 -13.57 -21.91
CA ASN A 221 0.40 -13.94 -21.72
C ASN A 221 -0.47 -12.69 -21.77
N LEU A 222 -1.32 -12.56 -22.79
CA LEU A 222 -2.07 -11.33 -23.06
C LEU A 222 -3.09 -10.96 -21.95
N GLU A 223 -3.48 -11.92 -21.11
CA GLU A 223 -4.38 -11.67 -19.98
C GLU A 223 -3.70 -10.81 -18.87
N ASP A 224 -2.39 -10.91 -18.78
CA ASP A 224 -1.60 -10.23 -17.75
C ASP A 224 -1.24 -8.78 -18.12
N PHE A 225 -1.48 -8.38 -19.38
CA PHE A 225 -1.12 -7.08 -19.91
C PHE A 225 -2.33 -6.34 -20.47
N GLU A 226 -2.31 -5.02 -20.37
CA GLU A 226 -3.23 -4.19 -21.14
C GLU A 226 -2.56 -3.81 -22.46
N VAL A 227 -3.22 -4.07 -23.60
CA VAL A 227 -2.69 -3.75 -24.92
C VAL A 227 -3.53 -2.64 -25.55
N GLU A 228 -2.92 -1.47 -25.72
CA GLU A 228 -3.50 -0.33 -26.41
C GLU A 228 -3.13 -0.39 -27.91
N TYR A 229 -4.11 -0.51 -28.77
CA TYR A 229 -3.92 -0.58 -30.22
C TYR A 229 -4.09 0.81 -30.84
N LYS A 230 -3.05 1.32 -31.48
CA LYS A 230 -3.07 2.60 -32.21
C LYS A 230 -2.89 2.37 -33.69
N ILE A 231 -3.69 3.05 -34.49
CA ILE A 231 -3.56 3.04 -35.96
C ILE A 231 -2.79 4.30 -36.34
N TYR A 232 -1.77 4.11 -37.19
CA TYR A 232 -0.92 5.20 -37.67
C TYR A 232 -1.59 6.00 -38.78
#